data_db682af338361953384bd809741e0887
#
_entry.id   db682af338361953384bd809741e0887
#
_cell.length_a   1.000
_cell.length_b   1.000
_cell.length_c   1.000
_cell.angle_alpha   90.00
_cell.angle_beta   90.00
_cell.angle_gamma   90.00
#
_symmetry.space_group_name_H-M   'P 1'
#
loop_
_entity.id
_entity.type
_entity.pdbx_description
1 polymer ?
#
loop_
_entity_poly.entity_id
_entity_poly.type
_entity_poly.pdbx_seq_one_letter_code
_entity_poly.pdbx_strand_id
1 'polypeptide(L)'
;MFPFRDRVEAGRMLATTLQEYANRNDVVVLALPRGGVPVGFEVAKALHAPLDVFVVRKLGLPGQEELAMGAIASGGVRVLNRDLLRALAIPEEVVDQITQEEQRELERREREYRDGRSPIDVRGKTVILVDDGLATGSSMRVAVLALKQKEPAQVVVAVPVAPADTCAELQSVADKVVCAVTPQPFWGVGQWYEDFSQTSDEEVRELLRRAATFPAHRAA
;
A
#
# COMPACT_ATOMS: atom_id res chain seq x y z
N MET A 1 -22.64 -7.12 10.75
CA MET A 1 -22.22 -6.86 9.36
C MET A 1 -21.69 -8.17 8.81
N PHE A 2 -22.04 -8.56 7.61
CA PHE A 2 -21.53 -9.78 6.99
C PHE A 2 -20.13 -9.52 6.42
N PRO A 3 -19.22 -10.52 6.41
CA PRO A 3 -17.94 -10.41 5.78
C PRO A 3 -18.09 -10.12 4.26
N PHE A 4 -17.06 -9.53 3.66
CA PHE A 4 -16.96 -9.46 2.21
C PHE A 4 -16.81 -10.87 1.63
N ARG A 5 -17.43 -11.14 0.51
CA ARG A 5 -17.23 -12.43 -0.18
C ARG A 5 -15.76 -12.63 -0.54
N ASP A 6 -15.12 -11.59 -1.10
CA ASP A 6 -13.75 -11.59 -1.58
C ASP A 6 -13.18 -10.15 -1.66
N ARG A 7 -11.90 -10.01 -2.06
CA ARG A 7 -11.24 -8.73 -2.25
C ARG A 7 -11.84 -7.89 -3.39
N VAL A 8 -12.49 -8.51 -4.36
CA VAL A 8 -13.14 -7.81 -5.46
C VAL A 8 -14.39 -7.08 -4.95
N GLU A 9 -15.22 -7.74 -4.15
CA GLU A 9 -16.38 -7.09 -3.53
C GLU A 9 -15.96 -5.97 -2.59
N ALA A 10 -14.95 -6.23 -1.75
CA ALA A 10 -14.37 -5.23 -0.85
C ALA A 10 -13.87 -3.98 -1.61
N GLY A 11 -13.18 -4.19 -2.72
CA GLY A 11 -12.70 -3.11 -3.58
C GLY A 11 -13.82 -2.29 -4.22
N ARG A 12 -14.87 -2.95 -4.67
CA ARG A 12 -16.06 -2.26 -5.21
C ARG A 12 -16.77 -1.41 -4.17
N MET A 13 -16.91 -1.94 -2.96
CA MET A 13 -17.49 -1.17 -1.86
C MET A 13 -16.61 0.03 -1.48
N LEU A 14 -15.29 -0.18 -1.34
CA LEU A 14 -14.36 0.91 -1.08
C LEU A 14 -14.42 2.01 -2.15
N ALA A 15 -14.54 1.63 -3.41
CA ALA A 15 -14.65 2.59 -4.52
C ALA A 15 -15.87 3.51 -4.39
N THR A 16 -16.96 3.06 -3.77
CA THR A 16 -18.14 3.92 -3.55
C THR A 16 -17.87 5.07 -2.59
N THR A 17 -16.95 4.90 -1.66
CA THR A 17 -16.54 5.94 -0.69
C THR A 17 -15.51 6.92 -1.26
N LEU A 18 -14.97 6.65 -2.45
CA LEU A 18 -13.90 7.41 -3.09
C LEU A 18 -14.37 8.16 -4.34
N GLN A 19 -15.67 8.27 -4.57
CA GLN A 19 -16.25 8.85 -5.81
C GLN A 19 -15.83 10.31 -6.07
N GLU A 20 -15.44 11.06 -5.05
CA GLU A 20 -14.91 12.42 -5.19
C GLU A 20 -13.60 12.48 -5.99
N TYR A 21 -12.89 11.34 -6.11
CA TYR A 21 -11.65 11.20 -6.88
C TYR A 21 -11.88 10.69 -8.30
N ALA A 22 -13.10 10.35 -8.66
CA ALA A 22 -13.41 9.78 -9.98
C ALA A 22 -13.18 10.78 -11.11
N ASN A 23 -12.63 10.27 -12.23
CA ASN A 23 -12.40 11.04 -13.46
C ASN A 23 -11.41 12.22 -13.31
N ARG A 24 -10.55 12.20 -12.31
CA ARG A 24 -9.53 13.21 -12.09
C ARG A 24 -8.19 12.78 -12.72
N ASN A 25 -7.56 13.66 -13.48
CA ASN A 25 -6.28 13.40 -14.17
C ASN A 25 -5.06 13.41 -13.23
N ASP A 26 -5.23 13.98 -12.03
CA ASP A 26 -4.19 14.07 -11.01
C ASP A 26 -4.26 12.93 -9.98
N VAL A 27 -5.15 11.96 -10.15
CA VAL A 27 -5.30 10.83 -9.23
C VAL A 27 -4.55 9.61 -9.73
N VAL A 28 -3.85 8.95 -8.80
CA VAL A 28 -3.17 7.66 -9.00
C VAL A 28 -3.55 6.72 -7.86
N VAL A 29 -3.85 5.47 -8.17
CA VAL A 29 -4.04 4.41 -7.18
C VAL A 29 -2.75 3.61 -7.06
N LEU A 30 -2.22 3.50 -5.85
CA LEU A 30 -1.09 2.63 -5.51
C LEU A 30 -1.56 1.54 -4.55
N ALA A 31 -1.33 0.29 -4.90
CA ALA A 31 -1.72 -0.86 -4.08
C ALA A 31 -0.51 -1.48 -3.37
N LEU A 32 -0.66 -1.80 -2.09
CA LEU A 32 0.33 -2.61 -1.37
C LEU A 32 0.19 -4.08 -1.77
N PRO A 33 1.22 -4.68 -2.40
CA PRO A 33 1.13 -6.07 -2.78
C PRO A 33 1.28 -6.99 -1.58
N ARG A 34 0.67 -8.17 -1.60
CA ARG A 34 -0.11 -8.73 -2.70
C ARG A 34 -1.60 -8.44 -2.56
N GLY A 35 -2.16 -8.59 -1.35
CA GLY A 35 -3.61 -8.52 -1.07
C GLY A 35 -4.28 -7.21 -1.47
N GLY A 36 -3.58 -6.08 -1.37
CA GLY A 36 -4.11 -4.79 -1.78
C GLY A 36 -4.34 -4.63 -3.28
N VAL A 37 -3.71 -5.47 -4.14
CA VAL A 37 -3.80 -5.29 -5.60
C VAL A 37 -5.19 -5.60 -6.16
N PRO A 38 -5.88 -6.70 -5.79
CA PRO A 38 -7.26 -6.92 -6.23
C PRO A 38 -8.23 -5.81 -5.79
N VAL A 39 -8.06 -5.30 -4.57
CA VAL A 39 -8.85 -4.16 -4.05
C VAL A 39 -8.54 -2.89 -4.84
N GLY A 40 -7.26 -2.55 -5.00
CA GLY A 40 -6.80 -1.39 -5.76
C GLY A 40 -7.23 -1.42 -7.22
N PHE A 41 -7.31 -2.62 -7.83
CA PHE A 41 -7.80 -2.79 -9.20
C PHE A 41 -9.27 -2.34 -9.35
N GLU A 42 -10.15 -2.76 -8.46
CA GLU A 42 -11.56 -2.35 -8.51
C GLU A 42 -11.72 -0.85 -8.21
N VAL A 43 -10.91 -0.31 -7.28
CA VAL A 43 -10.88 1.14 -7.00
C VAL A 43 -10.42 1.92 -8.23
N ALA A 44 -9.27 1.57 -8.81
CA ALA A 44 -8.72 2.25 -9.99
C ALA A 44 -9.67 2.19 -11.19
N LYS A 45 -10.30 1.04 -11.40
CA LYS A 45 -11.32 0.84 -12.45
C LYS A 45 -12.52 1.76 -12.26
N ALA A 46 -13.06 1.85 -11.05
CA ALA A 46 -14.23 2.67 -10.75
C ALA A 46 -13.95 4.17 -10.82
N LEU A 47 -12.71 4.58 -10.47
CA LEU A 47 -12.29 5.98 -10.50
C LEU A 47 -11.74 6.42 -11.89
N HIS A 48 -11.56 5.50 -12.82
CA HIS A 48 -10.85 5.71 -14.10
C HIS A 48 -9.44 6.26 -13.88
N ALA A 49 -8.76 5.77 -12.85
CA ALA A 49 -7.42 6.20 -12.46
C ALA A 49 -6.37 5.13 -12.82
N PRO A 50 -5.12 5.51 -13.10
CA PRO A 50 -4.05 4.55 -13.27
C PRO A 50 -3.75 3.80 -11.97
N LEU A 51 -3.35 2.51 -12.09
CA LEU A 51 -2.96 1.64 -10.99
C LEU A 51 -1.50 1.24 -11.11
N ASP A 52 -0.77 1.29 -10.01
CA ASP A 52 0.55 0.68 -9.85
C ASP A 52 0.69 0.05 -8.45
N VAL A 53 1.77 -0.67 -8.22
CA VAL A 53 2.12 -1.19 -6.90
C VAL A 53 3.08 -0.27 -6.16
N PHE A 54 2.94 -0.26 -4.84
CA PHE A 54 3.90 0.39 -3.94
C PHE A 54 4.42 -0.67 -2.96
N VAL A 55 5.65 -1.13 -3.19
CA VAL A 55 6.24 -2.22 -2.40
C VAL A 55 6.90 -1.65 -1.16
N VAL A 56 6.63 -2.27 0.00
CA VAL A 56 7.28 -1.97 1.27
C VAL A 56 7.91 -3.25 1.80
N ARG A 57 9.13 -3.15 2.30
CA ARG A 57 9.82 -4.24 2.98
C ARG A 57 10.36 -3.81 4.33
N LYS A 58 10.08 -4.61 5.35
CA LYS A 58 10.62 -4.37 6.69
C LYS A 58 12.13 -4.63 6.69
N LEU A 59 12.87 -3.84 7.45
CA LEU A 59 14.26 -4.09 7.80
C LEU A 59 14.27 -4.75 9.19
N GLY A 60 14.36 -6.07 9.22
CA GLY A 60 14.40 -6.84 10.46
C GLY A 60 15.74 -6.69 11.18
N LEU A 61 15.74 -6.81 12.51
CA LEU A 61 16.99 -6.90 13.29
C LEU A 61 17.66 -8.27 13.09
N PRO A 62 18.99 -8.33 12.99
CA PRO A 62 19.70 -9.61 12.97
C PRO A 62 19.35 -10.48 14.18
N GLY A 63 18.89 -11.70 13.92
CA GLY A 63 18.49 -12.64 14.97
C GLY A 63 17.14 -12.34 15.64
N GLN A 64 16.47 -11.27 15.27
CA GLN A 64 15.10 -10.91 15.67
C GLN A 64 14.35 -10.27 14.51
N GLU A 65 14.19 -10.99 13.43
CA GLU A 65 13.65 -10.47 12.15
C GLU A 65 12.23 -9.90 12.26
N GLU A 66 11.45 -10.35 13.24
CA GLU A 66 10.13 -9.80 13.54
C GLU A 66 10.18 -8.37 14.13
N LEU A 67 11.30 -8.00 14.76
CA LEU A 67 11.52 -6.66 15.28
C LEU A 67 12.08 -5.77 14.18
N ALA A 68 11.25 -4.90 13.64
CA ALA A 68 11.63 -4.02 12.54
C ALA A 68 12.41 -2.79 13.04
N MET A 69 13.67 -2.67 12.65
CA MET A 69 14.47 -1.45 12.84
C MET A 69 14.14 -0.35 11.84
N GLY A 70 13.32 -0.67 10.84
CA GLY A 70 12.88 0.25 9.82
C GLY A 70 12.18 -0.45 8.67
N ALA A 71 12.08 0.24 7.56
CA ALA A 71 11.59 -0.33 6.31
C ALA A 71 12.14 0.45 5.10
N ILE A 72 12.13 -0.21 3.96
CA ILE A 72 12.36 0.41 2.66
C ILE A 72 11.09 0.32 1.81
N ALA A 73 10.95 1.26 0.90
CA ALA A 73 9.79 1.32 0.02
C ALA A 73 10.19 1.64 -1.43
N SER A 74 9.24 1.43 -2.33
CA SER A 74 9.32 1.73 -3.77
C SER A 74 10.03 3.05 -4.06
N GLY A 75 11.08 2.97 -4.90
CA GLY A 75 11.91 4.13 -5.26
C GLY A 75 13.05 4.42 -4.28
N GLY A 76 13.45 3.43 -3.46
CA GLY A 76 14.65 3.51 -2.63
C GLY A 76 14.50 4.33 -1.34
N VAL A 77 13.29 4.66 -0.96
CA VAL A 77 13.04 5.43 0.27
C VAL A 77 13.22 4.54 1.49
N ARG A 78 14.04 4.98 2.44
CA ARG A 78 14.32 4.30 3.71
C ARG A 78 13.74 5.08 4.89
N VAL A 79 12.95 4.40 5.70
CA VAL A 79 12.41 4.91 6.98
C VAL A 79 12.99 4.09 8.12
N LEU A 80 13.72 4.70 9.04
CA LEU A 80 14.37 4.03 10.15
C LEU A 80 13.78 4.43 11.49
N ASN A 81 13.68 3.48 12.42
CA ASN A 81 13.40 3.72 13.82
C ASN A 81 14.72 4.08 14.55
N ARG A 82 15.08 5.35 14.51
CA ARG A 82 16.35 5.85 15.05
C ARG A 82 16.48 5.66 16.56
N ASP A 83 15.37 5.65 17.29
CA ASP A 83 15.38 5.47 18.74
C ASP A 83 15.68 4.02 19.08
N LEU A 84 15.09 3.07 18.38
CA LEU A 84 15.39 1.64 18.51
C LEU A 84 16.87 1.35 18.15
N LEU A 85 17.35 1.89 17.04
CA LEU A 85 18.73 1.71 16.60
C LEU A 85 19.74 2.22 17.65
N ARG A 86 19.48 3.38 18.26
CA ARG A 86 20.31 3.92 19.34
C ARG A 86 20.21 3.07 20.60
N ALA A 87 18.99 2.68 21.00
CA ALA A 87 18.77 1.88 22.22
C ALA A 87 19.47 0.53 22.17
N LEU A 88 19.55 -0.08 20.99
CA LEU A 88 20.20 -1.37 20.75
C LEU A 88 21.65 -1.25 20.27
N ALA A 89 22.18 -0.04 20.14
CA ALA A 89 23.52 0.25 19.65
C ALA A 89 23.85 -0.49 18.32
N ILE A 90 22.89 -0.52 17.38
CA ILE A 90 23.09 -1.20 16.09
C ILE A 90 24.03 -0.37 15.21
N PRO A 91 25.15 -0.95 14.72
CA PRO A 91 26.09 -0.27 13.85
C PRO A 91 25.44 0.12 12.51
N GLU A 92 25.82 1.27 11.95
CA GLU A 92 25.26 1.75 10.69
C GLU A 92 25.59 0.80 9.53
N GLU A 93 26.74 0.16 9.55
CA GLU A 93 27.16 -0.83 8.55
C GLU A 93 26.20 -2.03 8.50
N VAL A 94 25.66 -2.46 9.64
CA VAL A 94 24.68 -3.55 9.72
C VAL A 94 23.34 -3.10 9.12
N VAL A 95 22.91 -1.88 9.43
CA VAL A 95 21.67 -1.28 8.84
C VAL A 95 21.81 -1.18 7.33
N ASP A 96 22.96 -0.73 6.83
CA ASP A 96 23.23 -0.56 5.42
C ASP A 96 23.28 -1.90 4.68
N GLN A 97 23.91 -2.92 5.26
CA GLN A 97 23.93 -4.26 4.67
C GLN A 97 22.52 -4.82 4.49
N ILE A 98 21.71 -4.82 5.56
CA ILE A 98 20.32 -5.31 5.51
C ILE A 98 19.49 -4.48 4.52
N THR A 99 19.70 -3.16 4.51
CA THR A 99 19.02 -2.28 3.54
C THR A 99 19.35 -2.69 2.11
N GLN A 100 20.60 -2.99 1.78
CA GLN A 100 21.01 -3.40 0.43
C GLN A 100 20.40 -4.76 0.02
N GLU A 101 20.34 -5.72 0.94
CA GLU A 101 19.74 -7.02 0.70
C GLU A 101 18.24 -6.88 0.40
N GLU A 102 17.52 -6.16 1.24
CA GLU A 102 16.09 -5.93 1.09
C GLU A 102 15.76 -5.05 -0.12
N GLN A 103 16.65 -4.11 -0.48
CA GLN A 103 16.51 -3.29 -1.68
C GLN A 103 16.57 -4.14 -2.96
N ARG A 104 17.49 -5.09 -3.04
CA ARG A 104 17.57 -6.00 -4.20
C ARG A 104 16.31 -6.83 -4.37
N GLU A 105 15.78 -7.33 -3.28
CA GLU A 105 14.52 -8.12 -3.31
C GLU A 105 13.30 -7.22 -3.65
N LEU A 106 13.25 -6.00 -3.13
CA LEU A 106 12.22 -5.03 -3.47
C LEU A 106 12.23 -4.73 -4.97
N GLU A 107 13.40 -4.41 -5.52
CA GLU A 107 13.56 -4.12 -6.95
C GLU A 107 13.24 -5.32 -7.84
N ARG A 108 13.58 -6.54 -7.38
CA ARG A 108 13.21 -7.78 -8.08
C ARG A 108 11.69 -7.90 -8.19
N ARG A 109 10.96 -7.74 -7.06
CA ARG A 109 9.50 -7.79 -7.03
C ARG A 109 8.86 -6.70 -7.90
N GLU A 110 9.37 -5.48 -7.80
CA GLU A 110 8.86 -4.37 -8.61
C GLU A 110 8.99 -4.64 -10.11
N ARG A 111 10.15 -5.16 -10.55
CA ARG A 111 10.35 -5.55 -11.95
C ARG A 111 9.40 -6.66 -12.40
N GLU A 112 9.21 -7.67 -11.55
CA GLU A 112 8.30 -8.79 -11.84
C GLU A 112 6.84 -8.32 -11.93
N TYR A 113 6.38 -7.49 -11.01
CA TYR A 113 5.00 -7.02 -11.02
C TYR A 113 4.71 -6.05 -12.17
N ARG A 114 5.65 -5.18 -12.52
CA ARG A 114 5.46 -4.20 -13.60
C ARG A 114 5.75 -4.73 -14.99
N ASP A 115 6.29 -5.94 -15.13
CA ASP A 115 6.65 -6.52 -16.42
C ASP A 115 7.48 -5.53 -17.27
N GLY A 116 8.52 -4.93 -16.66
CA GLY A 116 9.42 -3.96 -17.27
C GLY A 116 8.87 -2.55 -17.47
N ARG A 117 7.62 -2.27 -17.10
CA ARG A 117 7.05 -0.91 -17.14
C ARG A 117 7.67 -0.01 -16.08
N SER A 118 7.87 1.26 -16.42
CA SER A 118 8.33 2.26 -15.46
C SER A 118 7.28 2.52 -14.37
N PRO A 119 7.70 2.83 -13.12
CA PRO A 119 6.77 3.26 -12.08
C PRO A 119 6.05 4.55 -12.47
N ILE A 120 4.81 4.69 -12.00
CA ILE A 120 4.04 5.92 -12.22
C ILE A 120 4.65 7.06 -11.39
N ASP A 121 4.87 8.21 -12.02
CA ASP A 121 5.27 9.43 -11.31
C ASP A 121 4.11 9.94 -10.45
N VAL A 122 4.40 10.16 -9.17
CA VAL A 122 3.42 10.59 -8.16
C VAL A 122 3.59 12.06 -7.74
N ARG A 123 4.64 12.73 -8.21
CA ARG A 123 4.92 14.12 -7.85
C ARG A 123 3.76 15.03 -8.23
N GLY A 124 3.29 15.83 -7.28
CA GLY A 124 2.18 16.75 -7.47
C GLY A 124 0.81 16.10 -7.70
N LYS A 125 0.69 14.76 -7.51
CA LYS A 125 -0.56 14.03 -7.69
C LYS A 125 -1.25 13.70 -6.38
N THR A 126 -2.54 13.47 -6.43
CA THR A 126 -3.30 12.83 -5.36
C THR A 126 -3.10 11.32 -5.48
N VAL A 127 -2.48 10.73 -4.46
CA VAL A 127 -2.21 9.29 -4.42
C VAL A 127 -3.16 8.62 -3.45
N ILE A 128 -3.93 7.65 -3.95
CA ILE A 128 -4.78 6.78 -3.14
C ILE A 128 -4.00 5.49 -2.89
N LEU A 129 -3.56 5.31 -1.64
CA LEU A 129 -2.79 4.14 -1.21
C LEU A 129 -3.74 3.09 -0.63
N VAL A 130 -3.77 1.91 -1.24
CA VAL A 130 -4.78 0.86 -0.98
C VAL A 130 -4.15 -0.42 -0.45
N ASP A 131 -4.82 -1.07 0.51
CA ASP A 131 -4.55 -2.43 0.94
C ASP A 131 -5.87 -3.20 1.13
N ASP A 132 -5.83 -4.53 1.35
CA ASP A 132 -7.03 -5.35 1.59
C ASP A 132 -7.63 -5.17 3.00
N GLY A 133 -6.90 -4.55 3.90
CA GLY A 133 -7.29 -4.18 5.25
C GLY A 133 -6.10 -3.85 6.11
N LEU A 134 -6.35 -3.29 7.27
CA LEU A 134 -5.30 -2.97 8.23
C LEU A 134 -5.55 -3.71 9.54
N ALA A 135 -4.50 -4.30 10.11
CA ALA A 135 -4.47 -4.73 11.50
C ALA A 135 -3.79 -3.65 12.35
N THR A 136 -2.47 -3.62 12.39
CA THR A 136 -1.68 -2.59 13.11
C THR A 136 -1.39 -1.35 12.26
N GLY A 137 -1.62 -1.39 10.97
CA GLY A 137 -1.30 -0.29 10.05
C GLY A 137 0.20 -0.01 9.83
N SER A 138 1.11 -0.81 10.40
CA SER A 138 2.55 -0.54 10.38
C SER A 138 3.12 -0.42 8.96
N SER A 139 2.77 -1.35 8.04
CA SER A 139 3.23 -1.30 6.65
C SER A 139 2.66 -0.08 5.91
N MET A 140 1.38 0.22 6.15
CA MET A 140 0.72 1.38 5.57
C MET A 140 1.34 2.69 6.05
N ARG A 141 1.65 2.80 7.34
CA ARG A 141 2.33 3.97 7.91
C ARG A 141 3.69 4.22 7.25
N VAL A 142 4.49 3.17 7.08
CA VAL A 142 5.78 3.27 6.37
C VAL A 142 5.58 3.68 4.92
N ALA A 143 4.60 3.08 4.24
CA ALA A 143 4.27 3.42 2.86
C ALA A 143 3.91 4.91 2.70
N VAL A 144 3.09 5.46 3.59
CA VAL A 144 2.73 6.88 3.61
C VAL A 144 3.95 7.77 3.80
N LEU A 145 4.80 7.46 4.81
CA LEU A 145 6.00 8.25 5.10
C LEU A 145 7.01 8.23 3.93
N ALA A 146 7.17 7.08 3.29
CA ALA A 146 8.01 6.93 2.12
C ALA A 146 7.44 7.68 0.90
N LEU A 147 6.13 7.58 0.70
CA LEU A 147 5.45 8.23 -0.41
C LEU A 147 5.52 9.76 -0.30
N LYS A 148 5.40 10.31 0.91
CA LYS A 148 5.53 11.77 1.15
C LYS A 148 6.89 12.34 0.74
N GLN A 149 7.96 11.54 0.77
CA GLN A 149 9.29 11.96 0.26
C GLN A 149 9.35 12.09 -1.27
N LYS A 150 8.33 11.57 -1.98
CA LYS A 150 8.18 11.72 -3.43
C LYS A 150 7.34 12.94 -3.83
N GLU A 151 7.01 13.81 -2.88
CA GLU A 151 6.32 15.08 -3.07
C GLU A 151 4.95 14.94 -3.78
N PRO A 152 4.06 14.00 -3.39
CA PRO A 152 2.69 14.01 -3.88
C PRO A 152 1.96 15.27 -3.37
N ALA A 153 0.91 15.70 -4.08
CA ALA A 153 0.05 16.78 -3.62
C ALA A 153 -0.81 16.36 -2.41
N GLN A 154 -1.22 15.08 -2.40
CA GLN A 154 -2.04 14.50 -1.34
C GLN A 154 -1.81 13.00 -1.25
N VAL A 155 -1.78 12.46 -0.02
CA VAL A 155 -1.78 11.01 0.25
C VAL A 155 -3.07 10.63 0.96
N VAL A 156 -3.88 9.82 0.31
CA VAL A 156 -5.13 9.25 0.83
C VAL A 156 -4.89 7.77 1.11
N VAL A 157 -5.03 7.35 2.35
CA VAL A 157 -5.08 5.92 2.70
C VAL A 157 -6.51 5.44 2.54
N ALA A 158 -6.71 4.33 1.83
CA ALA A 158 -8.03 3.77 1.61
C ALA A 158 -8.03 2.25 1.77
N VAL A 159 -8.83 1.73 2.69
CA VAL A 159 -8.95 0.28 2.95
C VAL A 159 -10.39 -0.12 3.19
N PRO A 160 -10.78 -1.37 2.80
CA PRO A 160 -12.12 -1.87 3.05
C PRO A 160 -12.43 -2.01 4.53
N VAL A 161 -11.46 -2.47 5.33
CA VAL A 161 -11.66 -2.80 6.73
C VAL A 161 -10.43 -2.52 7.59
N ALA A 162 -10.63 -1.95 8.77
CA ALA A 162 -9.58 -1.73 9.77
C ALA A 162 -10.19 -1.47 11.16
N PRO A 163 -9.44 -1.63 12.26
CA PRO A 163 -9.83 -1.10 13.56
C PRO A 163 -9.97 0.44 13.52
N ALA A 164 -10.93 0.98 14.25
CA ALA A 164 -11.13 2.44 14.33
C ALA A 164 -9.89 3.17 14.83
N ASP A 165 -9.20 2.60 15.84
CA ASP A 165 -7.99 3.19 16.42
C ASP A 165 -6.84 3.24 15.38
N THR A 166 -6.64 2.17 14.61
CA THR A 166 -5.65 2.15 13.52
C THR A 166 -5.93 3.21 12.46
N CYS A 167 -7.22 3.40 12.10
CA CYS A 167 -7.61 4.46 11.16
C CYS A 167 -7.30 5.86 11.73
N ALA A 168 -7.59 6.08 13.02
CA ALA A 168 -7.31 7.35 13.71
C ALA A 168 -5.79 7.63 13.80
N GLU A 169 -4.98 6.62 14.13
CA GLU A 169 -3.52 6.76 14.18
C GLU A 169 -2.91 7.16 12.83
N LEU A 170 -3.41 6.59 11.73
CA LEU A 170 -2.92 6.91 10.38
C LEU A 170 -3.26 8.34 9.94
N GLN A 171 -4.29 8.98 10.52
CA GLN A 171 -4.58 10.40 10.26
C GLN A 171 -3.44 11.33 10.69
N SER A 172 -2.56 10.87 11.59
CA SER A 172 -1.37 11.64 11.99
C SER A 172 -0.29 11.74 10.90
N VAL A 173 -0.33 10.86 9.90
CA VAL A 173 0.69 10.78 8.84
C VAL A 173 0.13 10.94 7.44
N ALA A 174 -1.11 10.52 7.18
CA ALA A 174 -1.79 10.67 5.88
C ALA A 174 -2.62 11.96 5.85
N ASP A 175 -2.87 12.49 4.67
CA ASP A 175 -3.68 13.71 4.50
C ASP A 175 -5.18 13.39 4.61
N LYS A 176 -5.55 12.14 4.28
CA LYS A 176 -6.90 11.60 4.49
C LYS A 176 -6.84 10.10 4.70
N VAL A 177 -7.71 9.57 5.56
CA VAL A 177 -7.86 8.13 5.78
C VAL A 177 -9.32 7.75 5.57
N VAL A 178 -9.56 6.76 4.72
CA VAL A 178 -10.86 6.20 4.38
C VAL A 178 -10.85 4.72 4.74
N CYS A 179 -11.50 4.37 5.83
CA CYS A 179 -11.77 2.98 6.22
C CYS A 179 -13.26 2.74 5.97
N ALA A 180 -13.60 1.92 4.97
CA ALA A 180 -15.01 1.74 4.59
C ALA A 180 -15.81 1.10 5.74
N VAL A 181 -15.18 0.21 6.51
CA VAL A 181 -15.77 -0.43 7.69
C VAL A 181 -14.78 -0.47 8.83
N THR A 182 -15.26 -0.15 10.04
CA THR A 182 -14.46 -0.23 11.28
C THR A 182 -15.16 -1.09 12.34
N PRO A 183 -15.14 -2.41 12.17
CA PRO A 183 -15.91 -3.32 13.01
C PRO A 183 -15.24 -3.57 14.37
N GLN A 184 -16.07 -3.92 15.37
CA GLN A 184 -15.62 -4.36 16.70
C GLN A 184 -16.41 -5.60 17.12
N PRO A 185 -15.74 -6.63 17.74
CA PRO A 185 -14.29 -6.75 17.93
C PRO A 185 -13.55 -7.01 16.63
N PHE A 186 -12.23 -6.68 16.57
CA PHE A 186 -11.37 -6.91 15.41
C PHE A 186 -10.17 -7.78 15.80
N TRP A 187 -10.10 -9.01 15.27
CA TRP A 187 -9.03 -9.96 15.55
C TRP A 187 -8.02 -10.09 14.40
N GLY A 188 -8.42 -9.67 13.19
CA GLY A 188 -7.58 -9.69 12.01
C GLY A 188 -8.37 -9.43 10.73
N VAL A 189 -7.67 -9.04 9.68
CA VAL A 189 -8.27 -8.68 8.39
C VAL A 189 -9.07 -9.85 7.79
N GLY A 190 -8.50 -11.05 7.80
CA GLY A 190 -9.07 -12.22 7.13
C GLY A 190 -10.46 -12.64 7.63
N GLN A 191 -10.82 -12.32 8.89
CA GLN A 191 -12.17 -12.66 9.41
C GLN A 191 -13.30 -11.85 8.72
N TRP A 192 -12.96 -10.80 8.00
CA TRP A 192 -13.90 -9.94 7.30
C TRP A 192 -14.08 -10.32 5.83
N TYR A 193 -13.53 -11.48 5.45
CA TYR A 193 -13.64 -12.06 4.13
C TYR A 193 -14.10 -13.52 4.23
N GLU A 194 -15.02 -13.93 3.35
CA GLU A 194 -15.40 -15.34 3.20
C GLU A 194 -14.28 -16.11 2.48
N ASP A 195 -13.72 -15.51 1.42
CA ASP A 195 -12.51 -15.98 0.76
C ASP A 195 -11.37 -14.96 0.96
N PHE A 196 -10.40 -15.34 1.81
CA PHE A 196 -9.16 -14.59 2.04
C PHE A 196 -7.95 -15.39 1.57
N SER A 197 -8.10 -16.20 0.54
CA SER A 197 -7.01 -16.95 -0.07
C SER A 197 -5.87 -16.02 -0.50
N GLN A 198 -4.64 -16.55 -0.50
CA GLN A 198 -3.46 -15.74 -0.80
C GLN A 198 -3.44 -15.33 -2.27
N THR A 199 -3.41 -14.03 -2.55
CA THR A 199 -3.16 -13.47 -3.88
C THR A 199 -1.78 -13.89 -4.37
N SER A 200 -1.70 -14.49 -5.56
CA SER A 200 -0.44 -14.93 -6.16
C SER A 200 0.29 -13.77 -6.87
N ASP A 201 1.61 -13.93 -7.08
CA ASP A 201 2.38 -12.97 -7.87
C ASP A 201 1.90 -12.91 -9.33
N GLU A 202 1.35 -14.01 -9.83
CA GLU A 202 0.78 -14.12 -11.16
C GLU A 202 -0.52 -13.30 -11.29
N GLU A 203 -1.38 -13.39 -10.30
CA GLU A 203 -2.59 -12.59 -10.21
C GLU A 203 -2.28 -11.08 -10.12
N VAL A 204 -1.27 -10.70 -9.33
CA VAL A 204 -0.80 -9.32 -9.25
C VAL A 204 -0.37 -8.79 -10.63
N ARG A 205 0.47 -9.55 -11.35
CA ARG A 205 0.91 -9.18 -12.71
C ARG A 205 -0.24 -9.03 -13.69
N GLU A 206 -1.17 -9.99 -13.67
CA GLU A 206 -2.34 -9.96 -14.57
C GLU A 206 -3.24 -8.75 -14.29
N LEU A 207 -3.52 -8.44 -13.02
CA LEU A 207 -4.32 -7.28 -12.66
C LEU A 207 -3.65 -5.97 -13.08
N LEU A 208 -2.36 -5.82 -12.86
CA LEU A 208 -1.60 -4.64 -13.30
C LEU A 208 -1.56 -4.51 -14.83
N ARG A 209 -1.43 -5.62 -15.55
CA ARG A 209 -1.45 -5.63 -17.01
C ARG A 209 -2.83 -5.18 -17.54
N ARG A 210 -3.90 -5.67 -16.94
CA ARG A 210 -5.27 -5.24 -17.27
C ARG A 210 -5.51 -3.78 -16.94
N ALA A 211 -5.05 -3.32 -15.79
CA ALA A 211 -5.17 -1.92 -15.37
C ALA A 211 -4.45 -0.96 -16.33
N ALA A 212 -3.34 -1.39 -16.96
CA ALA A 212 -2.63 -0.58 -17.95
C ALA A 212 -3.47 -0.27 -19.21
N THR A 213 -4.56 -1.00 -19.43
CA THR A 213 -5.51 -0.75 -20.54
C THR A 213 -6.68 0.15 -20.15
N PHE A 214 -6.74 0.60 -18.89
CA PHE A 214 -7.78 1.56 -18.50
C PHE A 214 -7.64 2.86 -19.30
N PRO A 215 -8.73 3.42 -19.80
CA PRO A 215 -8.67 4.66 -20.55
C PRO A 215 -8.10 5.76 -19.66
N ALA A 216 -6.87 6.19 -19.97
CA ALA A 216 -6.36 7.43 -19.39
C ALA A 216 -7.30 8.56 -19.81
N HIS A 217 -7.80 9.33 -18.85
CA HIS A 217 -8.60 10.51 -19.18
C HIS A 217 -7.72 11.44 -20.02
N ARG A 218 -8.00 11.54 -21.34
CA ARG A 218 -7.38 12.55 -22.18
C ARG A 218 -7.93 13.89 -21.72
N ALA A 219 -7.05 14.78 -21.30
CA ALA A 219 -7.41 16.19 -21.12
C ALA A 219 -8.03 16.67 -22.43
N ALA A 220 -9.27 17.17 -22.33
CA ALA A 220 -9.92 17.87 -23.43
C ALA A 220 -9.31 19.27 -23.56
#